data_273d74559314082f0eca525267f813dd
#
_entry.id   273d74559314082f0eca525267f813dd
#
_cell.length_a   1.000
_cell.length_b   1.000
_cell.length_c   1.000
_cell.angle_alpha   90.00
_cell.angle_beta   90.00
_cell.angle_gamma   90.00
#
_symmetry.space_group_name_H-M   'P 1'
#
loop_
_entity.id
_entity.type
_entity.pdbx_description
1 polymer ?
#
loop_
_entity_poly.entity_id
_entity_poly.type
_entity_poly.pdbx_seq_one_letter_code
_entity_poly.pdbx_strand_id
1 'polypeptide(L)'
;ALASPPSGRHPFGVANMSEKPDLNAISHDLHAVRKEKLAQLRAAGEDPFRAEWDQTHVSNECPALLPEGVEEGPEVSVAGRIVALRVMGKASFVKLLDRGGIIQTYFTRDALGDAYDAHFKKLVDSGDFVGVRGKLFRTKTGEVTVRVAEYKLVSKSLRPLPEKWAGLTDAEKIYRQRYLDLVVNEESRRRLFIRSRVVASIRRFLWSRQFTEVETPALHAIAGGAAARPFETHSNALDCDFYLRIALELHLKRCLVGGMDRVFEIGRVFRNEGVSVKHSPEFTMLEAYQAYTDYRGMMELVRSMIQKVCAEVLGTTTVVRPDGVAIRVPGSGARPR
;
A
#
# COMPACT_ATOMS: atom_id res chain seq x y z
N ALA A 1 7.94 38.97 43.44
CA ALA A 1 9.27 38.59 43.90
C ALA A 1 9.21 37.14 44.46
N LEU A 2 9.59 36.15 43.64
CA LEU A 2 9.92 34.82 44.11
C LEU A 2 11.17 34.37 43.34
N ALA A 3 12.19 34.03 44.10
CA ALA A 3 13.56 33.78 43.70
C ALA A 3 13.74 32.49 42.89
N SER A 4 14.66 32.52 41.93
CA SER A 4 15.16 31.36 41.17
C SER A 4 16.12 30.52 42.03
N PRO A 5 16.15 29.19 41.93
CA PRO A 5 17.15 28.36 42.59
C PRO A 5 18.44 28.26 41.75
N PRO A 6 19.60 27.95 42.40
CA PRO A 6 20.92 28.05 41.81
C PRO A 6 21.28 26.83 40.94
N SER A 7 22.09 27.07 39.91
CA SER A 7 22.71 26.12 38.98
C SER A 7 23.75 25.23 39.72
N GLY A 8 23.45 23.94 39.85
CA GLY A 8 24.40 22.91 40.26
C GLY A 8 25.08 22.27 39.04
N ARG A 9 26.39 22.47 38.87
CA ARG A 9 27.24 21.72 37.93
C ARG A 9 27.48 20.31 38.48
N HIS A 10 27.15 19.30 37.69
CA HIS A 10 27.64 17.94 37.89
C HIS A 10 28.80 17.64 36.92
N PRO A 11 29.93 17.14 37.42
CA PRO A 11 31.05 16.73 36.58
C PRO A 11 30.94 15.23 36.27
N PHE A 12 30.39 14.88 35.14
CA PHE A 12 30.68 13.57 34.52
C PHE A 12 31.04 13.79 33.07
N GLY A 13 32.33 13.47 32.77
CA GLY A 13 32.87 13.47 31.44
C GLY A 13 32.08 12.51 30.56
N VAL A 14 31.45 13.04 29.53
CA VAL A 14 30.87 12.25 28.46
C VAL A 14 31.99 11.80 27.56
N ALA A 15 32.31 10.50 27.60
CA ALA A 15 33.20 9.86 26.65
C ALA A 15 32.62 10.03 25.25
N ASN A 16 33.49 10.37 24.29
CA ASN A 16 33.24 10.50 22.87
C ASN A 16 32.51 9.26 22.34
N MET A 17 31.18 9.36 22.21
CA MET A 17 30.40 8.37 21.44
C MET A 17 30.65 8.67 19.97
N SER A 18 31.27 7.72 19.29
CA SER A 18 31.51 7.68 17.86
C SER A 18 30.39 8.35 17.07
N GLU A 19 30.75 9.35 16.26
CA GLU A 19 29.87 9.97 15.28
C GLU A 19 29.21 8.89 14.44
N LYS A 20 27.89 8.80 14.52
CA LYS A 20 27.10 7.97 13.60
C LYS A 20 27.34 8.52 12.20
N PRO A 21 27.68 7.67 11.20
CA PRO A 21 27.91 8.16 9.85
C PRO A 21 26.70 8.94 9.36
N ASP A 22 26.92 10.08 8.73
CA ASP A 22 25.86 10.91 8.16
C ASP A 22 25.17 10.11 7.03
N LEU A 23 23.97 9.61 7.34
CA LEU A 23 23.15 8.83 6.42
C LEU A 23 22.78 9.61 5.15
N ASN A 24 22.79 10.94 5.20
CA ASN A 24 22.56 11.78 4.02
C ASN A 24 23.78 11.78 3.09
N ALA A 25 24.99 11.84 3.64
CA ALA A 25 26.23 11.77 2.86
C ALA A 25 26.39 10.42 2.15
N ILE A 26 26.12 9.30 2.84
CA ILE A 26 26.12 7.95 2.26
C ILE A 26 25.06 7.83 1.14
N SER A 27 23.87 8.41 1.35
CA SER A 27 22.79 8.39 0.35
C SER A 27 23.16 9.19 -0.91
N HIS A 28 23.86 10.30 -0.77
CA HIS A 28 24.35 11.10 -1.90
C HIS A 28 25.40 10.35 -2.72
N ASP A 29 26.32 9.65 -2.08
CA ASP A 29 27.36 8.87 -2.75
C ASP A 29 26.76 7.69 -3.53
N LEU A 30 25.87 6.92 -2.93
CA LEU A 30 25.15 5.83 -3.61
C LEU A 30 24.31 6.31 -4.80
N HIS A 31 23.71 7.49 -4.72
CA HIS A 31 22.95 8.08 -5.83
C HIS A 31 23.88 8.41 -7.02
N ALA A 32 25.06 8.97 -6.76
CA ALA A 32 26.05 9.27 -7.79
C ALA A 32 26.52 7.99 -8.51
N VAL A 33 26.86 6.94 -7.74
CA VAL A 33 27.23 5.62 -8.27
C VAL A 33 26.15 5.03 -9.16
N ARG A 34 24.89 5.12 -8.76
CA ARG A 34 23.77 4.60 -9.56
C ARG A 34 23.49 5.40 -10.82
N LYS A 35 23.75 6.70 -10.81
CA LYS A 35 23.72 7.54 -12.02
C LYS A 35 24.82 7.15 -13.01
N GLU A 36 26.00 6.83 -12.51
CA GLU A 36 27.10 6.33 -13.35
C GLU A 36 26.74 4.99 -14.00
N LYS A 37 26.19 4.04 -13.24
CA LYS A 37 25.67 2.78 -13.77
C LYS A 37 24.60 3.00 -14.84
N LEU A 38 23.69 3.96 -14.64
CA LEU A 38 22.71 4.35 -15.65
C LEU A 38 23.36 4.86 -16.93
N ALA A 39 24.41 5.69 -16.80
CA ALA A 39 25.16 6.18 -17.96
C ALA A 39 25.85 5.03 -18.71
N GLN A 40 26.42 4.04 -18.01
CA GLN A 40 27.01 2.85 -18.60
C GLN A 40 25.99 2.00 -19.37
N LEU A 41 24.77 1.77 -18.79
CA LEU A 41 23.67 1.07 -19.46
C LEU A 41 23.28 1.77 -20.78
N ARG A 42 23.10 3.08 -20.74
CA ARG A 42 22.75 3.88 -21.93
C ARG A 42 23.85 3.88 -22.99
N ALA A 43 25.10 3.95 -22.57
CA ALA A 43 26.25 3.87 -23.48
C ALA A 43 26.34 2.50 -24.17
N ALA A 44 25.87 1.43 -23.51
CA ALA A 44 25.75 0.09 -24.08
C ALA A 44 24.50 -0.08 -24.98
N GLY A 45 23.69 0.98 -25.20
CA GLY A 45 22.47 0.93 -25.99
C GLY A 45 21.26 0.36 -25.24
N GLU A 46 21.36 0.18 -23.93
CA GLU A 46 20.26 -0.32 -23.09
C GLU A 46 19.51 0.85 -22.46
N ASP A 47 18.17 0.87 -22.66
CA ASP A 47 17.28 1.79 -21.95
C ASP A 47 16.63 1.07 -20.75
N PRO A 48 17.12 1.32 -19.51
CA PRO A 48 16.63 0.63 -18.33
C PRO A 48 15.28 1.16 -17.81
N PHE A 49 14.58 1.98 -18.59
CA PHE A 49 13.24 2.48 -18.28
C PHE A 49 12.17 2.00 -19.28
N ARG A 50 12.54 1.08 -20.16
CA ARG A 50 11.61 0.36 -21.03
C ARG A 50 10.94 -0.74 -20.22
N ALA A 51 9.69 -0.52 -19.86
CA ALA A 51 8.93 -1.33 -18.91
C ALA A 51 8.29 -2.61 -19.49
N GLU A 52 8.77 -3.14 -20.62
CA GLU A 52 8.17 -4.33 -21.26
C GLU A 52 8.79 -5.61 -20.73
N TRP A 53 7.94 -6.44 -20.11
CA TRP A 53 8.26 -7.81 -19.72
C TRP A 53 6.99 -8.66 -19.69
N ASP A 54 7.01 -9.80 -20.38
CA ASP A 54 5.89 -10.74 -20.44
C ASP A 54 5.85 -11.58 -19.15
N GLN A 55 5.11 -11.09 -18.17
CA GLN A 55 4.88 -11.79 -16.91
C GLN A 55 3.76 -12.81 -17.05
N THR A 56 4.04 -14.09 -16.77
CA THR A 56 3.03 -15.17 -16.80
C THR A 56 2.41 -15.43 -15.43
N HIS A 57 3.17 -15.22 -14.35
CA HIS A 57 2.76 -15.53 -12.99
C HIS A 57 3.16 -14.40 -12.02
N VAL A 58 2.46 -14.29 -10.92
CA VAL A 58 2.86 -13.48 -9.76
C VAL A 58 3.41 -14.36 -8.64
N SER A 59 4.15 -13.75 -7.72
CA SER A 59 4.90 -14.44 -6.67
C SER A 59 4.07 -15.43 -5.84
N ASN A 60 2.82 -15.11 -5.50
CA ASN A 60 1.96 -15.98 -4.68
C ASN A 60 1.33 -17.15 -5.45
N GLU A 61 1.41 -17.17 -6.77
CA GLU A 61 0.95 -18.27 -7.60
C GLU A 61 2.01 -19.37 -7.73
N CYS A 62 3.29 -19.01 -7.67
CA CYS A 62 4.41 -19.92 -7.88
C CYS A 62 4.46 -21.12 -6.90
N PRO A 63 4.18 -20.97 -5.59
CA PRO A 63 4.19 -22.10 -4.66
C PRO A 63 3.20 -23.20 -5.02
N ALA A 64 2.03 -22.85 -5.57
CA ALA A 64 1.03 -23.82 -5.99
C ALA A 64 1.46 -24.67 -7.19
N LEU A 65 2.40 -24.15 -8.00
CA LEU A 65 2.96 -24.87 -9.16
C LEU A 65 4.08 -25.84 -8.80
N LEU A 66 4.56 -25.81 -7.55
CA LEU A 66 5.61 -26.70 -7.05
C LEU A 66 5.15 -27.39 -5.75
N PRO A 67 4.33 -28.45 -5.82
CA PRO A 67 3.86 -29.21 -4.66
C PRO A 67 5.00 -29.76 -3.80
N GLU A 68 4.71 -30.14 -2.58
CA GLU A 68 5.67 -30.82 -1.71
C GLU A 68 6.17 -32.13 -2.34
N GLY A 69 7.46 -32.41 -2.21
CA GLY A 69 8.10 -33.59 -2.80
C GLY A 69 8.50 -33.44 -4.27
N VAL A 70 8.14 -32.35 -4.93
CA VAL A 70 8.59 -32.06 -6.30
C VAL A 70 9.80 -31.13 -6.23
N GLU A 71 10.93 -31.58 -6.80
CA GLU A 71 12.18 -30.82 -6.76
C GLU A 71 12.23 -29.71 -7.82
N GLU A 72 11.69 -29.95 -9.01
CA GLU A 72 11.68 -29.00 -10.14
C GLU A 72 10.27 -28.84 -10.71
N GLY A 73 9.83 -27.61 -10.88
CA GLY A 73 8.53 -27.23 -11.40
C GLY A 73 8.59 -26.66 -12.82
N PRO A 74 7.46 -26.12 -13.30
CA PRO A 74 7.39 -25.53 -14.63
C PRO A 74 8.25 -24.26 -14.75
N GLU A 75 8.46 -23.85 -15.98
CA GLU A 75 9.00 -22.54 -16.29
C GLU A 75 7.96 -21.47 -16.01
N VAL A 76 8.41 -20.38 -15.37
CA VAL A 76 7.60 -19.20 -15.06
C VAL A 76 8.33 -17.93 -15.49
N SER A 77 7.57 -16.90 -15.80
CA SER A 77 8.06 -15.56 -16.04
C SER A 77 7.45 -14.64 -14.97
N VAL A 78 8.31 -14.06 -14.13
CA VAL A 78 7.90 -13.14 -13.05
C VAL A 78 8.67 -11.82 -13.16
N ALA A 79 8.09 -10.75 -12.65
CA ALA A 79 8.75 -9.46 -12.58
C ALA A 79 8.48 -8.79 -11.24
N GLY A 80 9.45 -8.01 -10.75
CA GLY A 80 9.27 -7.33 -9.47
C GLY A 80 10.43 -6.41 -9.10
N ARG A 81 10.25 -5.70 -8.01
CA ARG A 81 11.29 -4.88 -7.41
C ARG A 81 12.25 -5.74 -6.60
N ILE A 82 13.54 -5.56 -6.80
CA ILE A 82 14.57 -6.17 -5.95
C ILE A 82 14.49 -5.54 -4.55
N VAL A 83 14.08 -6.31 -3.57
CA VAL A 83 14.00 -5.89 -2.15
C VAL A 83 15.10 -6.52 -1.30
N ALA A 84 15.78 -7.54 -1.81
CA ALA A 84 16.98 -8.08 -1.22
C ALA A 84 17.87 -8.66 -2.34
N LEU A 85 19.16 -8.42 -2.24
CA LEU A 85 20.19 -8.91 -3.14
C LEU A 85 21.35 -9.46 -2.32
N ARG A 86 21.64 -10.75 -2.47
CA ARG A 86 22.77 -11.41 -1.81
C ARG A 86 23.64 -12.09 -2.84
N VAL A 87 24.80 -11.51 -3.08
CA VAL A 87 25.81 -12.03 -4.02
C VAL A 87 26.77 -12.99 -3.28
N MET A 88 26.95 -14.20 -3.82
CA MET A 88 27.83 -15.23 -3.28
C MET A 88 28.70 -15.81 -4.40
N GLY A 89 29.77 -15.08 -4.76
CA GLY A 89 30.70 -15.51 -5.80
C GLY A 89 30.06 -15.66 -7.18
N LYS A 90 29.84 -16.90 -7.62
CA LYS A 90 29.28 -17.26 -8.93
C LYS A 90 27.74 -17.37 -8.91
N ALA A 91 27.12 -17.12 -7.79
CA ALA A 91 25.67 -17.21 -7.63
C ALA A 91 25.11 -16.04 -6.81
N SER A 92 23.85 -15.72 -7.00
CA SER A 92 23.14 -14.67 -6.24
C SER A 92 21.73 -15.10 -5.94
N PHE A 93 21.28 -14.83 -4.72
CA PHE A 93 19.87 -14.90 -4.35
C PHE A 93 19.28 -13.50 -4.32
N VAL A 94 18.14 -13.35 -4.98
CA VAL A 94 17.42 -12.08 -5.11
C VAL A 94 15.97 -12.27 -4.70
N LYS A 95 15.46 -11.39 -3.85
CA LYS A 95 14.05 -11.37 -3.51
C LYS A 95 13.35 -10.28 -4.31
N LEU A 96 12.38 -10.69 -5.12
CA LEU A 96 11.54 -9.82 -5.94
C LEU A 96 10.20 -9.61 -5.26
N LEU A 97 9.80 -8.36 -5.12
CA LEU A 97 8.50 -7.94 -4.62
C LEU A 97 7.61 -7.56 -5.80
N ASP A 98 6.47 -8.23 -5.93
CA ASP A 98 5.40 -7.89 -6.86
C ASP A 98 4.06 -7.69 -6.14
N ARG A 99 2.94 -7.68 -6.88
CA ARG A 99 1.59 -7.55 -6.31
C ARG A 99 1.15 -8.76 -5.48
N GLY A 100 1.71 -9.94 -5.74
CA GLY A 100 1.40 -11.19 -5.01
C GLY A 100 2.21 -11.33 -3.73
N GLY A 101 3.31 -10.62 -3.59
CA GLY A 101 4.21 -10.72 -2.44
C GLY A 101 5.68 -10.79 -2.82
N ILE A 102 6.41 -11.71 -2.21
CA ILE A 102 7.85 -11.87 -2.44
C ILE A 102 8.14 -13.26 -2.97
N ILE A 103 8.92 -13.35 -4.06
CA ILE A 103 9.50 -14.59 -4.56
C ILE A 103 11.02 -14.51 -4.55
N GLN A 104 11.67 -15.63 -4.21
CA GLN A 104 13.10 -15.78 -4.35
C GLN A 104 13.47 -16.16 -5.77
N THR A 105 14.54 -15.60 -6.28
CA THR A 105 15.13 -15.93 -7.58
C THR A 105 16.62 -16.24 -7.41
N TYR A 106 17.13 -17.16 -8.20
CA TYR A 106 18.50 -17.67 -8.13
C TYR A 106 19.21 -17.43 -9.46
N PHE A 107 20.17 -16.53 -9.44
CA PHE A 107 21.01 -16.15 -10.57
C PHE A 107 22.35 -16.88 -10.47
N THR A 108 22.82 -17.45 -11.56
CA THR A 108 24.13 -18.12 -11.61
C THR A 108 24.91 -17.70 -12.83
N ARG A 109 26.25 -17.71 -12.70
CA ARG A 109 27.15 -17.53 -13.84
C ARG A 109 26.96 -18.66 -14.87
N ASP A 110 26.74 -19.89 -14.43
CA ASP A 110 26.58 -21.04 -15.31
C ASP A 110 25.37 -20.91 -16.25
N ALA A 111 24.30 -20.27 -15.78
CA ALA A 111 23.09 -20.03 -16.59
C ALA A 111 23.18 -18.78 -17.45
N LEU A 112 23.80 -17.71 -16.96
CA LEU A 112 23.80 -16.38 -17.58
C LEU A 112 25.11 -16.03 -18.30
N GLY A 113 26.13 -16.88 -18.16
CA GLY A 113 27.47 -16.62 -18.75
C GLY A 113 28.07 -15.30 -18.27
N ASP A 114 28.73 -14.59 -19.19
CA ASP A 114 29.39 -13.33 -18.90
C ASP A 114 28.44 -12.22 -18.44
N ALA A 115 27.18 -12.27 -18.83
CA ALA A 115 26.16 -11.30 -18.39
C ALA A 115 25.98 -11.29 -16.87
N TYR A 116 26.23 -12.40 -16.19
CA TYR A 116 26.19 -12.45 -14.73
C TYR A 116 27.19 -11.49 -14.07
N ASP A 117 28.44 -11.51 -14.51
CA ASP A 117 29.51 -10.66 -13.92
C ASP A 117 29.54 -9.26 -14.53
N ALA A 118 29.39 -9.15 -15.86
CA ALA A 118 29.55 -7.89 -16.58
C ALA A 118 28.33 -6.97 -16.43
N HIS A 119 27.13 -7.52 -16.38
CA HIS A 119 25.89 -6.76 -16.30
C HIS A 119 25.20 -6.89 -14.95
N PHE A 120 24.77 -8.10 -14.56
CA PHE A 120 23.96 -8.28 -13.33
C PHE A 120 24.67 -7.78 -12.08
N LYS A 121 25.87 -8.28 -11.79
CA LYS A 121 26.61 -7.89 -10.56
C LYS A 121 27.07 -6.44 -10.54
N LYS A 122 27.41 -5.87 -11.70
CA LYS A 122 27.94 -4.51 -11.79
C LYS A 122 26.86 -3.44 -11.84
N LEU A 123 25.77 -3.68 -12.58
CA LEU A 123 24.84 -2.64 -12.97
C LEU A 123 23.48 -2.74 -12.26
N VAL A 124 23.11 -3.94 -11.74
CA VAL A 124 21.84 -4.13 -11.04
C VAL A 124 22.01 -3.89 -9.54
N ASP A 125 21.04 -3.17 -8.94
CA ASP A 125 21.06 -2.80 -7.53
C ASP A 125 19.74 -3.17 -6.82
N SER A 126 19.80 -3.23 -5.50
CA SER A 126 18.57 -3.28 -4.70
C SER A 126 17.71 -2.05 -4.96
N GLY A 127 16.41 -2.26 -5.18
CA GLY A 127 15.46 -1.23 -5.59
C GLY A 127 15.12 -1.25 -7.08
N ASP A 128 15.99 -1.82 -7.93
CA ASP A 128 15.71 -1.97 -9.35
C ASP A 128 14.49 -2.89 -9.60
N PHE A 129 13.83 -2.71 -10.73
CA PHE A 129 12.87 -3.69 -11.24
C PHE A 129 13.53 -4.58 -12.28
N VAL A 130 13.30 -5.86 -12.12
CA VAL A 130 13.76 -6.87 -13.08
C VAL A 130 12.63 -7.82 -13.45
N GLY A 131 12.62 -8.23 -14.72
CA GLY A 131 11.90 -9.41 -15.17
C GLY A 131 12.83 -10.60 -15.22
N VAL A 132 12.36 -11.78 -14.84
CA VAL A 132 13.11 -13.03 -14.87
C VAL A 132 12.25 -14.15 -15.40
N ARG A 133 12.86 -15.03 -16.23
CA ARG A 133 12.26 -16.28 -16.70
C ARG A 133 13.10 -17.44 -16.27
N GLY A 134 12.49 -18.54 -15.84
CA GLY A 134 13.20 -19.73 -15.46
C GLY A 134 12.32 -20.74 -14.75
N LYS A 135 12.89 -21.90 -14.43
CA LYS A 135 12.17 -22.99 -13.79
C LYS A 135 12.06 -22.81 -12.28
N LEU A 136 10.93 -23.18 -11.74
CA LEU A 136 10.74 -23.29 -10.30
C LEU A 136 11.55 -24.46 -9.74
N PHE A 137 12.14 -24.25 -8.58
CA PHE A 137 12.76 -25.33 -7.79
C PHE A 137 12.65 -25.03 -6.30
N ARG A 138 12.85 -26.04 -5.48
CA ARG A 138 12.86 -25.89 -4.03
C ARG A 138 14.30 -25.90 -3.52
N THR A 139 14.65 -24.87 -2.75
CA THR A 139 15.98 -24.82 -2.11
C THR A 139 16.10 -25.87 -1.01
N LYS A 140 17.31 -26.14 -0.54
CA LYS A 140 17.57 -27.06 0.61
C LYS A 140 16.81 -26.65 1.88
N THR A 141 16.49 -25.35 2.01
CA THR A 141 15.71 -24.80 3.12
C THR A 141 14.19 -24.82 2.88
N GLY A 142 13.73 -25.37 1.76
CA GLY A 142 12.32 -25.50 1.42
C GLY A 142 11.71 -24.28 0.72
N GLU A 143 12.46 -23.21 0.45
CA GLU A 143 11.93 -21.98 -0.20
C GLU A 143 11.75 -22.20 -1.70
N VAL A 144 10.52 -21.94 -2.21
CA VAL A 144 10.24 -21.97 -3.66
C VAL A 144 10.96 -20.81 -4.35
N THR A 145 11.75 -21.15 -5.36
CA THR A 145 12.70 -20.24 -5.99
C THR A 145 12.67 -20.38 -7.49
N VAL A 146 12.81 -19.29 -8.24
CA VAL A 146 12.98 -19.32 -9.70
C VAL A 146 14.47 -19.45 -10.02
N ARG A 147 14.89 -20.52 -10.70
CA ARG A 147 16.22 -20.67 -11.27
C ARG A 147 16.25 -19.89 -12.57
N VAL A 148 16.90 -18.73 -12.55
CA VAL A 148 16.88 -17.76 -13.65
C VAL A 148 17.68 -18.29 -14.85
N ALA A 149 17.02 -18.40 -15.98
CA ALA A 149 17.62 -18.67 -17.29
C ALA A 149 17.78 -17.40 -18.12
N GLU A 150 16.87 -16.45 -17.96
CA GLU A 150 16.84 -15.17 -18.66
C GLU A 150 16.41 -14.06 -17.70
N TYR A 151 16.99 -12.87 -17.82
CA TYR A 151 16.52 -11.69 -17.10
C TYR A 151 16.68 -10.41 -17.92
N LYS A 152 15.91 -9.39 -17.55
CA LYS A 152 15.99 -8.05 -18.11
C LYS A 152 15.87 -7.02 -16.99
N LEU A 153 16.72 -5.98 -17.03
CA LEU A 153 16.54 -4.80 -16.20
C LEU A 153 15.39 -3.96 -16.79
N VAL A 154 14.29 -3.86 -16.05
CA VAL A 154 13.06 -3.18 -16.50
C VAL A 154 13.04 -1.72 -16.08
N SER A 155 13.50 -1.43 -14.86
CA SER A 155 13.60 -0.05 -14.39
C SER A 155 14.73 0.11 -13.35
N LYS A 156 15.60 1.09 -13.58
CA LYS A 156 16.73 1.42 -12.70
C LYS A 156 16.28 2.32 -11.55
N SER A 157 16.57 1.92 -10.31
CA SER A 157 16.37 2.73 -9.13
C SER A 157 17.59 3.60 -8.84
N LEU A 158 17.44 4.91 -8.95
CA LEU A 158 18.56 5.85 -8.73
C LEU A 158 18.77 6.19 -7.25
N ARG A 159 17.74 6.08 -6.43
CA ARG A 159 17.85 6.30 -4.98
C ARG A 159 17.85 4.97 -4.24
N PRO A 160 18.72 4.78 -3.23
CA PRO A 160 18.69 3.59 -2.41
C PRO A 160 17.36 3.47 -1.67
N LEU A 161 16.92 2.24 -1.45
CA LEU A 161 15.78 1.99 -0.54
C LEU A 161 16.22 2.26 0.91
N PRO A 162 15.29 2.65 1.79
CA PRO A 162 15.55 2.70 3.23
C PRO A 162 16.11 1.36 3.75
N GLU A 163 16.99 1.41 4.75
CA GLU A 163 17.57 0.20 5.31
C GLU A 163 16.50 -0.74 5.87
N LYS A 164 16.57 -2.00 5.48
CA LYS A 164 15.57 -3.02 5.78
C LYS A 164 15.43 -3.30 7.28
N TRP A 165 16.52 -3.16 8.05
CA TRP A 165 16.57 -3.51 9.49
C TRP A 165 15.93 -2.46 10.40
N ALA A 166 15.97 -1.19 10.00
CA ALA A 166 15.36 -0.11 10.76
C ALA A 166 13.90 0.16 10.30
N GLY A 167 13.53 -0.30 9.11
CA GLY A 167 12.26 0.08 8.46
C GLY A 167 12.14 1.58 8.30
N LEU A 168 11.03 2.02 7.78
CA LEU A 168 10.64 3.43 7.86
C LEU A 168 9.87 3.60 9.17
N THR A 169 10.54 4.04 10.25
CA THR A 169 9.95 4.20 11.58
C THR A 169 9.50 5.64 11.87
N ASP A 170 10.06 6.59 11.14
CA ASP A 170 9.69 8.01 11.23
C ASP A 170 8.28 8.22 10.68
N ALA A 171 7.34 8.61 11.56
CA ALA A 171 5.94 8.82 11.21
C ALA A 171 5.75 9.87 10.09
N GLU A 172 6.51 10.96 10.13
CA GLU A 172 6.46 12.00 9.09
C GLU A 172 6.88 11.44 7.72
N LYS A 173 7.97 10.68 7.65
CA LYS A 173 8.41 10.04 6.40
C LYS A 173 7.40 9.00 5.91
N ILE A 174 6.81 8.20 6.81
CA ILE A 174 5.78 7.23 6.48
C ILE A 174 4.58 7.91 5.79
N TYR A 175 4.13 9.04 6.31
CA TYR A 175 2.97 9.75 5.76
C TYR A 175 3.32 10.55 4.50
N ARG A 176 4.46 11.25 4.48
CA ARG A 176 4.86 12.10 3.36
C ARG A 176 5.44 11.31 2.19
N GLN A 177 6.09 10.18 2.45
CA GLN A 177 6.69 9.31 1.44
C GLN A 177 6.03 7.92 1.45
N ARG A 178 4.71 7.89 1.35
CA ARG A 178 3.91 6.67 1.38
C ARG A 178 4.40 5.61 0.40
N TYR A 179 4.92 6.00 -0.76
CA TYR A 179 5.49 5.08 -1.74
C TYR A 179 6.71 4.31 -1.21
N LEU A 180 7.54 4.92 -0.36
CA LEU A 180 8.65 4.20 0.30
C LEU A 180 8.13 3.27 1.39
N ASP A 181 7.19 3.73 2.21
CA ASP A 181 6.52 2.91 3.21
C ASP A 181 5.93 1.64 2.57
N LEU A 182 5.27 1.76 1.43
CA LEU A 182 4.71 0.63 0.69
C LEU A 182 5.76 -0.34 0.15
N VAL A 183 7.00 0.10 -0.11
CA VAL A 183 8.08 -0.80 -0.52
C VAL A 183 8.61 -1.61 0.66
N VAL A 184 8.79 -1.00 1.83
CA VAL A 184 9.49 -1.60 2.97
C VAL A 184 8.57 -2.23 4.00
N ASN A 185 7.33 -1.74 4.13
CA ASN A 185 6.36 -2.20 5.12
C ASN A 185 5.26 -3.05 4.49
N GLU A 186 5.33 -4.34 4.69
CA GLU A 186 4.31 -5.28 4.21
C GLU A 186 2.92 -5.00 4.81
N GLU A 187 2.88 -4.66 6.09
CA GLU A 187 1.62 -4.34 6.78
C GLU A 187 0.94 -3.09 6.20
N SER A 188 1.69 -2.08 5.77
CA SER A 188 1.14 -0.91 5.09
C SER A 188 0.49 -1.29 3.75
N ARG A 189 1.14 -2.16 2.96
CA ARG A 189 0.54 -2.71 1.73
C ARG A 189 -0.73 -3.51 2.03
N ARG A 190 -0.66 -4.41 3.00
CA ARG A 190 -1.78 -5.25 3.42
C ARG A 190 -3.00 -4.41 3.81
N ARG A 191 -2.81 -3.33 4.58
CA ARG A 191 -3.90 -2.40 4.96
C ARG A 191 -4.56 -1.76 3.74
N LEU A 192 -3.80 -1.32 2.74
CA LEU A 192 -4.39 -0.73 1.52
C LEU A 192 -5.16 -1.76 0.71
N PHE A 193 -4.65 -2.99 0.56
CA PHE A 193 -5.38 -4.07 -0.13
C PHE A 193 -6.66 -4.45 0.63
N ILE A 194 -6.60 -4.58 1.96
CA ILE A 194 -7.78 -4.84 2.78
C ILE A 194 -8.81 -3.71 2.60
N ARG A 195 -8.40 -2.44 2.68
CA ARG A 195 -9.29 -1.29 2.47
C ARG A 195 -9.97 -1.36 1.10
N SER A 196 -9.23 -1.65 0.03
CA SER A 196 -9.79 -1.78 -1.31
C SER A 196 -10.83 -2.91 -1.39
N ARG A 197 -10.51 -4.08 -0.81
CA ARG A 197 -11.44 -5.23 -0.75
C ARG A 197 -12.67 -4.93 0.09
N VAL A 198 -12.54 -4.22 1.21
CA VAL A 198 -13.67 -3.77 2.05
C VAL A 198 -14.63 -2.90 1.23
N VAL A 199 -14.12 -1.87 0.53
CA VAL A 199 -14.94 -0.98 -0.30
C VAL A 199 -15.65 -1.77 -1.42
N ALA A 200 -14.93 -2.67 -2.09
CA ALA A 200 -15.53 -3.52 -3.13
C ALA A 200 -16.61 -4.46 -2.57
N SER A 201 -16.41 -5.03 -1.38
CA SER A 201 -17.39 -5.89 -0.70
C SER A 201 -18.64 -5.11 -0.30
N ILE A 202 -18.49 -3.89 0.22
CA ILE A 202 -19.61 -2.99 0.54
C ILE A 202 -20.45 -2.72 -0.71
N ARG A 203 -19.82 -2.37 -1.84
CA ARG A 203 -20.53 -2.12 -3.11
C ARG A 203 -21.34 -3.34 -3.54
N ARG A 204 -20.70 -4.51 -3.60
CA ARG A 204 -21.39 -5.77 -3.95
C ARG A 204 -22.57 -6.07 -3.03
N PHE A 205 -22.39 -5.85 -1.73
CA PHE A 205 -23.48 -6.03 -0.75
C PHE A 205 -24.65 -5.10 -1.04
N LEU A 206 -24.43 -3.80 -1.21
CA LEU A 206 -25.48 -2.83 -1.45
C LEU A 206 -26.18 -3.09 -2.80
N TRP A 207 -25.44 -3.40 -3.87
CA TRP A 207 -26.03 -3.81 -5.15
C TRP A 207 -26.90 -5.07 -5.01
N SER A 208 -26.46 -6.07 -4.24
CA SER A 208 -27.26 -7.27 -3.99
C SER A 208 -28.55 -6.98 -3.21
N ARG A 209 -28.62 -5.83 -2.55
CA ARG A 209 -29.82 -5.31 -1.85
C ARG A 209 -30.60 -4.28 -2.67
N GLN A 210 -30.29 -4.21 -3.99
CA GLN A 210 -30.96 -3.31 -4.95
C GLN A 210 -30.75 -1.82 -4.67
N PHE A 211 -29.65 -1.45 -4.00
CA PHE A 211 -29.25 -0.05 -3.92
C PHE A 211 -28.59 0.38 -5.21
N THR A 212 -28.94 1.56 -5.68
CA THR A 212 -28.28 2.22 -6.81
C THR A 212 -27.12 3.08 -6.29
N GLU A 213 -25.91 2.87 -6.79
CA GLU A 213 -24.79 3.78 -6.54
C GLU A 213 -24.95 5.02 -7.40
N VAL A 214 -24.86 6.19 -6.78
CA VAL A 214 -24.90 7.48 -7.47
C VAL A 214 -23.64 8.26 -7.16
N GLU A 215 -23.33 9.21 -8.01
CA GLU A 215 -22.25 10.18 -7.82
C GLU A 215 -22.87 11.58 -7.84
N THR A 216 -22.77 12.30 -6.72
CA THR A 216 -23.36 13.61 -6.55
C THR A 216 -22.31 14.71 -6.53
N PRO A 217 -22.65 15.98 -6.77
CA PRO A 217 -21.69 17.08 -6.82
C PRO A 217 -20.83 17.19 -5.55
N ALA A 218 -19.53 17.43 -5.72
CA ALA A 218 -18.62 17.73 -4.63
C ALA A 218 -18.60 19.23 -4.27
N LEU A 219 -18.97 20.09 -5.23
CA LEU A 219 -19.13 21.54 -5.04
C LEU A 219 -20.60 21.85 -4.76
N HIS A 220 -20.87 22.44 -3.62
CA HIS A 220 -22.21 22.80 -3.17
C HIS A 220 -22.37 24.31 -3.10
N ALA A 221 -23.53 24.82 -3.55
CA ALA A 221 -23.86 26.23 -3.37
C ALA A 221 -24.17 26.56 -1.89
N ILE A 222 -24.61 25.56 -1.11
CA ILE A 222 -24.92 25.68 0.31
C ILE A 222 -24.29 24.50 1.05
N ALA A 223 -23.47 24.77 2.04
CA ALA A 223 -22.95 23.74 2.92
C ALA A 223 -24.05 23.17 3.81
N GLY A 224 -24.13 21.85 3.93
CA GLY A 224 -25.17 21.21 4.73
C GLY A 224 -25.04 19.68 4.82
N GLY A 225 -25.94 19.05 5.58
CA GLY A 225 -25.96 17.61 5.82
C GLY A 225 -25.09 17.15 7.00
N ALA A 226 -24.34 18.07 7.64
CA ALA A 226 -23.57 17.78 8.84
C ALA A 226 -23.28 19.08 9.62
N ALA A 227 -22.93 18.94 10.90
CA ALA A 227 -22.43 20.04 11.71
C ALA A 227 -20.90 20.10 11.60
N ALA A 228 -20.38 20.65 10.49
CA ALA A 228 -18.96 20.76 10.22
C ALA A 228 -18.65 22.07 9.49
N ARG A 229 -17.40 22.55 9.61
CA ARG A 229 -16.95 23.75 8.89
C ARG A 229 -16.52 23.34 7.47
N PRO A 230 -17.06 23.98 6.40
CA PRO A 230 -16.68 23.68 5.02
C PRO A 230 -15.34 24.32 4.64
N PHE A 231 -14.73 23.81 3.56
CA PHE A 231 -13.78 24.58 2.75
C PHE A 231 -14.56 25.40 1.74
N GLU A 232 -14.16 26.63 1.55
CA GLU A 232 -14.77 27.57 0.62
C GLU A 232 -13.90 27.73 -0.62
N THR A 233 -14.51 27.93 -1.78
CA THR A 233 -13.85 28.19 -3.05
C THR A 233 -14.71 29.09 -3.92
N HIS A 234 -14.11 29.76 -4.90
CA HIS A 234 -14.80 30.70 -5.79
C HIS A 234 -14.83 30.19 -7.22
N SER A 235 -15.98 30.34 -7.89
CA SER A 235 -16.13 30.05 -9.32
C SER A 235 -15.93 31.32 -10.13
N ASN A 236 -14.81 31.45 -10.82
CA ASN A 236 -14.52 32.60 -11.67
C ASN A 236 -15.53 32.80 -12.80
N ALA A 237 -16.09 31.70 -13.33
CA ALA A 237 -17.04 31.77 -14.45
C ALA A 237 -18.44 32.18 -14.03
N LEU A 238 -18.83 31.90 -12.79
CA LEU A 238 -20.17 32.21 -12.24
C LEU A 238 -20.13 33.39 -11.26
N ASP A 239 -18.94 33.87 -10.92
CA ASP A 239 -18.71 34.94 -9.93
C ASP A 239 -19.47 34.71 -8.63
N CYS A 240 -19.36 33.45 -8.09
CA CYS A 240 -20.02 33.05 -6.86
C CYS A 240 -19.18 32.06 -6.07
N ASP A 241 -19.45 32.00 -4.76
CA ASP A 241 -18.77 31.07 -3.85
C ASP A 241 -19.44 29.70 -3.83
N PHE A 242 -18.59 28.68 -3.75
CA PHE A 242 -18.98 27.29 -3.53
C PHE A 242 -18.28 26.73 -2.30
N TYR A 243 -18.86 25.66 -1.77
CA TYR A 243 -18.36 24.93 -0.63
C TYR A 243 -18.02 23.51 -1.03
N LEU A 244 -16.86 22.99 -0.62
CA LEU A 244 -16.61 21.56 -0.70
C LEU A 244 -17.55 20.82 0.25
N ARG A 245 -18.22 19.79 -0.23
CA ARG A 245 -19.23 19.05 0.52
C ARG A 245 -18.71 18.48 1.84
N ILE A 246 -19.44 18.68 2.92
CA ILE A 246 -19.15 18.16 4.26
C ILE A 246 -19.89 16.86 4.58
N ALA A 247 -20.85 16.47 3.73
CA ALA A 247 -21.65 15.25 3.78
C ALA A 247 -22.24 14.95 2.39
N LEU A 248 -22.78 13.77 2.20
CA LEU A 248 -23.45 13.32 0.96
C LEU A 248 -24.99 13.48 1.05
N GLU A 249 -25.50 13.73 2.23
CA GLU A 249 -26.91 13.67 2.66
C GLU A 249 -27.88 14.40 1.73
N LEU A 250 -27.66 15.69 1.47
CA LEU A 250 -28.64 16.53 0.81
C LEU A 250 -29.00 16.07 -0.60
N HIS A 251 -28.00 15.65 -1.36
CA HIS A 251 -28.19 15.17 -2.73
C HIS A 251 -28.81 13.76 -2.75
N LEU A 252 -28.41 12.88 -1.84
CA LEU A 252 -29.02 11.54 -1.74
C LEU A 252 -30.49 11.61 -1.34
N LYS A 253 -30.88 12.53 -0.44
CA LYS A 253 -32.29 12.80 -0.15
C LYS A 253 -33.06 13.31 -1.35
N ARG A 254 -32.46 14.15 -2.19
CA ARG A 254 -33.07 14.60 -3.46
C ARG A 254 -33.28 13.45 -4.44
N CYS A 255 -32.39 12.47 -4.48
CA CYS A 255 -32.58 11.25 -5.26
C CYS A 255 -33.82 10.47 -4.80
N LEU A 256 -34.03 10.35 -3.47
CA LEU A 256 -35.27 9.73 -2.93
C LEU A 256 -36.54 10.51 -3.34
N VAL A 257 -36.52 11.84 -3.26
CA VAL A 257 -37.63 12.69 -3.73
C VAL A 257 -37.85 12.48 -5.23
N GLY A 258 -36.79 12.24 -6.01
CA GLY A 258 -36.86 11.93 -7.43
C GLY A 258 -37.34 10.51 -7.76
N GLY A 259 -37.74 9.70 -6.75
CA GLY A 259 -38.29 8.37 -6.93
C GLY A 259 -37.26 7.20 -6.92
N MET A 260 -36.02 7.45 -6.49
CA MET A 260 -35.03 6.40 -6.31
C MET A 260 -35.14 5.79 -4.90
N ASP A 261 -35.83 4.67 -4.75
CA ASP A 261 -36.15 4.09 -3.45
C ASP A 261 -34.95 3.67 -2.59
N ARG A 262 -33.82 3.35 -3.21
CA ARG A 262 -32.59 2.89 -2.54
C ARG A 262 -31.38 3.45 -3.24
N VAL A 263 -30.66 4.33 -2.57
CA VAL A 263 -29.46 4.98 -3.12
C VAL A 263 -28.32 4.94 -2.13
N PHE A 264 -27.10 4.91 -2.64
CA PHE A 264 -25.90 5.11 -1.84
C PHE A 264 -24.82 5.82 -2.63
N GLU A 265 -23.90 6.42 -1.93
CA GLU A 265 -22.67 6.98 -2.48
C GLU A 265 -21.50 6.66 -1.57
N ILE A 266 -20.35 6.28 -2.16
CA ILE A 266 -19.06 6.20 -1.48
C ILE A 266 -18.18 7.31 -2.06
N GLY A 267 -18.10 8.43 -1.35
CA GLY A 267 -17.46 9.63 -1.85
C GLY A 267 -16.51 10.30 -0.87
N ARG A 268 -15.75 11.26 -1.36
CA ARG A 268 -14.94 12.14 -0.53
C ARG A 268 -15.82 13.24 0.05
N VAL A 269 -15.62 13.50 1.34
CA VAL A 269 -16.16 14.68 2.04
C VAL A 269 -15.01 15.44 2.69
N PHE A 270 -15.23 16.73 2.93
CA PHE A 270 -14.20 17.69 3.31
C PHE A 270 -14.67 18.46 4.54
N ARG A 271 -13.86 18.51 5.57
CA ARG A 271 -14.17 19.27 6.79
C ARG A 271 -12.97 20.11 7.18
N ASN A 272 -13.12 21.45 7.25
CA ASN A 272 -12.10 22.42 7.58
C ASN A 272 -12.02 22.64 9.10
N GLU A 273 -11.64 21.58 9.80
CA GLU A 273 -11.56 21.54 11.26
C GLU A 273 -10.15 21.14 11.71
N GLY A 274 -9.94 20.98 13.02
CA GLY A 274 -8.65 20.57 13.57
C GLY A 274 -8.19 19.21 13.09
N VAL A 275 -6.91 19.08 12.71
CA VAL A 275 -6.29 17.84 12.27
C VAL A 275 -5.78 17.05 13.47
N SER A 276 -6.04 15.75 13.50
CA SER A 276 -5.52 14.83 14.52
C SER A 276 -5.27 13.44 13.91
N VAL A 277 -4.74 12.51 14.71
CA VAL A 277 -4.55 11.12 14.28
C VAL A 277 -5.86 10.47 13.79
N LYS A 278 -7.01 10.94 14.29
CA LYS A 278 -8.34 10.42 13.95
C LYS A 278 -9.13 11.31 12.99
N HIS A 279 -8.70 12.54 12.76
CA HIS A 279 -9.42 13.53 11.96
C HIS A 279 -8.55 14.02 10.82
N SER A 280 -8.97 13.69 9.61
CA SER A 280 -8.36 14.17 8.37
C SER A 280 -9.27 15.24 7.74
N PRO A 281 -8.74 16.29 7.11
CA PRO A 281 -9.55 17.31 6.44
C PRO A 281 -10.34 16.77 5.26
N GLU A 282 -9.89 15.66 4.67
CA GLU A 282 -10.66 14.92 3.67
C GLU A 282 -10.68 13.42 4.00
N PHE A 283 -11.81 12.77 3.83
CA PHE A 283 -11.97 11.34 4.08
C PHE A 283 -13.10 10.73 3.24
N THR A 284 -13.08 9.42 3.10
CA THR A 284 -14.12 8.69 2.38
C THR A 284 -15.28 8.38 3.33
N MET A 285 -16.49 8.72 2.88
CA MET A 285 -17.74 8.44 3.58
C MET A 285 -18.63 7.56 2.72
N LEU A 286 -19.34 6.63 3.35
CA LEU A 286 -20.48 5.93 2.78
C LEU A 286 -21.74 6.49 3.42
N GLU A 287 -22.68 6.93 2.59
CA GLU A 287 -24.05 7.18 3.00
C GLU A 287 -25.02 6.37 2.14
N ALA A 288 -26.05 5.82 2.77
CA ALA A 288 -27.07 5.03 2.11
C ALA A 288 -28.46 5.42 2.63
N TYR A 289 -29.40 5.58 1.71
CA TYR A 289 -30.77 6.00 1.99
C TYR A 289 -31.74 5.04 1.36
N GLN A 290 -32.78 4.67 2.12
CA GLN A 290 -33.81 3.75 1.68
C GLN A 290 -35.19 4.27 2.06
N ALA A 291 -36.09 4.33 1.09
CA ALA A 291 -37.51 4.59 1.32
C ALA A 291 -38.22 3.38 1.95
N TYR A 292 -39.38 3.59 2.51
CA TYR A 292 -40.28 2.56 3.06
C TYR A 292 -39.67 1.69 4.17
N THR A 293 -38.70 2.25 4.93
CA THR A 293 -38.07 1.59 6.08
C THR A 293 -37.86 2.59 7.22
N ASP A 294 -37.62 2.07 8.41
CA ASP A 294 -37.28 2.85 9.60
C ASP A 294 -35.83 2.61 10.01
N TYR A 295 -35.41 3.19 11.14
CA TYR A 295 -34.07 3.03 11.70
C TYR A 295 -33.72 1.57 12.01
N ARG A 296 -34.71 0.71 12.32
CA ARG A 296 -34.49 -0.73 12.61
C ARG A 296 -34.08 -1.48 11.35
N GLY A 297 -34.72 -1.17 10.21
CA GLY A 297 -34.31 -1.70 8.90
C GLY A 297 -32.91 -1.29 8.52
N MET A 298 -32.56 -0.04 8.78
CA MET A 298 -31.17 0.45 8.52
C MET A 298 -30.14 -0.17 9.48
N MET A 299 -30.47 -0.39 10.75
CA MET A 299 -29.61 -1.13 11.69
C MET A 299 -29.33 -2.55 11.19
N GLU A 300 -30.34 -3.25 10.68
CA GLU A 300 -30.17 -4.60 10.13
C GLU A 300 -29.34 -4.59 8.85
N LEU A 301 -29.54 -3.62 7.97
CA LEU A 301 -28.72 -3.43 6.77
C LEU A 301 -27.24 -3.25 7.13
N VAL A 302 -26.93 -2.35 8.06
CA VAL A 302 -25.55 -2.08 8.51
C VAL A 302 -24.94 -3.31 9.17
N ARG A 303 -25.69 -3.97 10.06
CA ARG A 303 -25.23 -5.21 10.72
C ARG A 303 -24.88 -6.29 9.70
N SER A 304 -25.78 -6.57 8.77
CA SER A 304 -25.58 -7.59 7.73
C SER A 304 -24.43 -7.23 6.80
N MET A 305 -24.26 -5.95 6.47
CA MET A 305 -23.13 -5.45 5.68
C MET A 305 -21.78 -5.72 6.38
N ILE A 306 -21.65 -5.36 7.66
CA ILE A 306 -20.42 -5.57 8.43
C ILE A 306 -20.10 -7.06 8.53
N GLN A 307 -21.10 -7.92 8.80
CA GLN A 307 -20.93 -9.38 8.83
C GLN A 307 -20.39 -9.92 7.51
N LYS A 308 -21.03 -9.53 6.40
CA LYS A 308 -20.64 -9.95 5.06
C LYS A 308 -19.21 -9.51 4.73
N VAL A 309 -18.87 -8.26 5.01
CA VAL A 309 -17.53 -7.70 4.77
C VAL A 309 -16.48 -8.43 5.60
N CYS A 310 -16.72 -8.68 6.89
CA CYS A 310 -15.79 -9.42 7.75
C CYS A 310 -15.55 -10.84 7.23
N ALA A 311 -16.62 -11.57 6.93
CA ALA A 311 -16.53 -12.93 6.42
C ALA A 311 -15.80 -13.00 5.07
N GLU A 312 -16.11 -12.10 4.14
CA GLU A 312 -15.54 -12.11 2.78
C GLU A 312 -14.09 -11.61 2.74
N VAL A 313 -13.76 -10.57 3.49
CA VAL A 313 -12.45 -9.91 3.42
C VAL A 313 -11.44 -10.51 4.39
N LEU A 314 -11.89 -10.86 5.61
CA LEU A 314 -11.03 -11.35 6.69
C LEU A 314 -11.12 -12.87 6.91
N GLY A 315 -12.14 -13.53 6.33
CA GLY A 315 -12.42 -14.96 6.58
C GLY A 315 -12.95 -15.26 7.97
N THR A 316 -13.28 -14.24 8.76
CA THR A 316 -13.73 -14.38 10.15
C THR A 316 -14.67 -13.23 10.52
N THR A 317 -15.57 -13.48 11.47
CA THR A 317 -16.41 -12.45 12.11
C THR A 317 -15.84 -11.97 13.45
N THR A 318 -14.67 -12.46 13.84
CA THR A 318 -13.96 -12.00 15.03
C THR A 318 -12.75 -11.18 14.62
N VAL A 319 -12.73 -9.90 14.97
CA VAL A 319 -11.64 -8.98 14.68
C VAL A 319 -10.86 -8.72 15.97
N VAL A 320 -9.55 -8.98 15.94
CA VAL A 320 -8.67 -8.71 17.08
C VAL A 320 -8.06 -7.32 16.90
N ARG A 321 -8.23 -6.45 17.88
CA ARG A 321 -7.62 -5.12 17.92
C ARG A 321 -6.12 -5.22 18.25
N PRO A 322 -5.34 -4.17 17.97
CA PRO A 322 -3.90 -4.13 18.30
C PRO A 322 -3.61 -4.32 19.81
N ASP A 323 -4.55 -3.96 20.69
CA ASP A 323 -4.47 -4.16 22.14
C ASP A 323 -4.87 -5.59 22.58
N GLY A 324 -5.09 -6.52 21.64
CA GLY A 324 -5.46 -7.90 21.92
C GLY A 324 -6.95 -8.14 22.18
N VAL A 325 -7.77 -7.09 22.23
CA VAL A 325 -9.22 -7.23 22.47
C VAL A 325 -9.89 -7.80 21.24
N ALA A 326 -10.59 -8.93 21.38
CA ALA A 326 -11.38 -9.55 20.33
C ALA A 326 -12.78 -8.92 20.27
N ILE A 327 -13.11 -8.35 19.12
CA ILE A 327 -14.46 -7.85 18.80
C ILE A 327 -15.14 -8.89 17.94
N ARG A 328 -16.23 -9.48 18.45
CA ARG A 328 -17.05 -10.40 17.68
C ARG A 328 -18.21 -9.63 17.04
N VAL A 329 -18.29 -9.70 15.70
CA VAL A 329 -19.47 -9.21 14.98
C VAL A 329 -20.59 -10.26 15.14
N PRO A 330 -21.73 -9.95 15.80
CA PRO A 330 -22.75 -10.93 16.10
C PRO A 330 -23.34 -11.57 14.83
N GLY A 331 -23.59 -12.88 14.86
CA GLY A 331 -24.28 -13.60 13.79
C GLY A 331 -25.74 -13.15 13.62
N SER A 332 -26.40 -13.57 12.52
CA SER A 332 -27.82 -13.35 12.29
C SER A 332 -28.63 -14.00 13.44
N GLY A 333 -29.37 -13.20 14.20
CA GLY A 333 -30.21 -13.67 15.32
C GLY A 333 -29.81 -13.14 16.70
N ALA A 334 -28.63 -12.60 16.90
CA ALA A 334 -28.25 -11.94 18.15
C ALA A 334 -28.80 -10.50 18.17
N ARG A 335 -29.76 -10.22 19.04
CA ARG A 335 -30.17 -8.83 19.32
C ARG A 335 -29.01 -8.12 20.02
N PRO A 336 -28.70 -6.85 19.70
CA PRO A 336 -27.81 -6.06 20.52
C PRO A 336 -28.45 -5.91 21.91
N ARG A 337 -27.67 -6.17 22.95
CA ARG A 337 -28.05 -5.84 24.34
C ARG A 337 -27.86 -4.35 24.55
#